data_758b246b2b9148ab91bcc9c8e03e9879
#
_entry.id   758b246b2b9148ab91bcc9c8e03e9879
#
_cell.length_a   1.000
_cell.length_b   1.000
_cell.length_c   1.000
_cell.angle_alpha   90.00
_cell.angle_beta   90.00
_cell.angle_gamma   90.00
#
_symmetry.space_group_name_H-M   'P 1'
#
loop_
_entity.id
_entity.type
_entity.pdbx_description
1 polymer ?
#
loop_
_entity_poly.entity_id
_entity_poly.type
_entity_poly.pdbx_seq_one_letter_code
_entity_poly.pdbx_strand_id
1 'polypeptide(L)'
;MLRNEWLAHLDGLVVFRGLLAAEPLRSLHAALAADEDALTGAVAAFEAALFARGTNWTEALLDAVLEEENLCLRVAAGQDAGPVLETALNSELDFLQTLGRAPLDEVFPTAAVFLPRWETTPDADYHAAYEARRAAMGQKGYGMFARHHVFALEDGHLVPVRYPDPQRLSELPGYEQEREKVIANTRALLEGRPANNVLLYGDAGTGKSSTVKAIANEFAPDGLRLIEVKKNQLYQIPALMDELAKNPLKFILFIDDLSFASNDDNFAALKAILEGGVGGRSHNVAVYATSNRRHLVKETMTDRSGDDLHAMDTRQELMSLSARFGLTVTFQQPDKDRYDRILLELAKQYNVQMPSDQLFIKGAAFALRAGGRSPRVAKQFVELLAAGVKV
;
A
#
# COMPACT_ATOMS: atom_id res chain seq x y z
N MET A 1 -21.49 19.63 -29.18
CA MET A 1 -20.85 18.68 -30.13
C MET A 1 -21.87 17.61 -30.53
N LEU A 2 -21.78 17.07 -31.78
CA LEU A 2 -22.59 15.92 -32.16
C LEU A 2 -22.06 14.63 -31.50
N ARG A 3 -22.92 13.63 -31.30
CA ARG A 3 -22.53 12.34 -30.68
C ARG A 3 -21.31 11.70 -31.35
N ASN A 4 -21.26 11.71 -32.67
CA ASN A 4 -20.12 11.19 -33.43
C ASN A 4 -18.82 12.00 -33.24
N GLU A 5 -18.93 13.28 -32.95
CA GLU A 5 -17.75 14.09 -32.64
C GLU A 5 -17.19 13.77 -31.27
N TRP A 6 -18.04 13.55 -30.25
CA TRP A 6 -17.61 13.06 -28.93
C TRP A 6 -16.88 11.73 -29.05
N LEU A 7 -17.46 10.78 -29.82
CA LEU A 7 -16.84 9.46 -30.06
C LEU A 7 -15.47 9.60 -30.73
N ALA A 8 -15.39 10.39 -31.82
CA ALA A 8 -14.16 10.58 -32.56
C ALA A 8 -13.03 11.19 -31.71
N HIS A 9 -13.36 12.12 -30.81
CA HIS A 9 -12.36 12.68 -29.91
C HIS A 9 -11.90 11.67 -28.85
N LEU A 10 -12.79 10.83 -28.30
CA LEU A 10 -12.42 9.76 -27.39
C LEU A 10 -11.52 8.73 -28.08
N ASP A 11 -11.85 8.34 -29.31
CA ASP A 11 -11.03 7.43 -30.11
C ASP A 11 -9.65 8.02 -30.45
N GLY A 12 -9.57 9.33 -30.53
CA GLY A 12 -8.34 10.10 -30.79
C GLY A 12 -7.42 10.30 -29.58
N LEU A 13 -7.80 9.90 -28.38
CA LEU A 13 -6.94 10.05 -27.20
C LEU A 13 -5.63 9.25 -27.35
N VAL A 14 -4.52 9.89 -27.10
CA VAL A 14 -3.15 9.34 -27.13
C VAL A 14 -2.54 9.32 -25.74
N VAL A 15 -2.56 10.46 -25.02
CA VAL A 15 -2.00 10.61 -23.69
C VAL A 15 -2.85 9.87 -22.67
N PHE A 16 -4.15 10.11 -22.70
CA PHE A 16 -5.13 9.49 -21.79
C PHE A 16 -5.84 8.26 -22.40
N ARG A 17 -5.15 7.53 -23.27
CA ARG A 17 -5.71 6.34 -23.95
C ARG A 17 -6.22 5.27 -23.00
N GLY A 18 -5.57 5.08 -21.86
CA GLY A 18 -5.92 4.08 -20.87
C GLY A 18 -7.27 4.32 -20.18
N LEU A 19 -7.79 5.54 -20.19
CA LEU A 19 -9.12 5.86 -19.67
C LEU A 19 -10.22 5.03 -20.34
N LEU A 20 -10.07 4.70 -21.63
CA LEU A 20 -11.07 3.92 -22.38
C LEU A 20 -11.17 2.46 -21.92
N ALA A 21 -10.19 1.95 -21.21
CA ALA A 21 -10.20 0.58 -20.68
C ALA A 21 -10.94 0.46 -19.32
N ALA A 22 -11.17 1.58 -18.63
CA ALA A 22 -11.74 1.61 -17.27
C ALA A 22 -13.16 2.23 -17.25
N GLU A 23 -13.98 1.78 -16.27
CA GLU A 23 -15.27 2.43 -16.01
C GLU A 23 -15.03 3.79 -15.31
N PRO A 24 -15.90 4.79 -15.56
CA PRO A 24 -17.12 4.73 -16.40
C PRO A 24 -16.89 5.07 -17.88
N LEU A 25 -15.66 5.42 -18.32
CA LEU A 25 -15.43 5.86 -19.71
C LEU A 25 -15.62 4.75 -20.74
N ARG A 26 -15.32 3.50 -20.38
CA ARG A 26 -15.60 2.37 -21.26
C ARG A 26 -17.08 2.26 -21.62
N SER A 27 -17.97 2.41 -20.64
CA SER A 27 -19.42 2.40 -20.84
C SER A 27 -19.90 3.63 -21.59
N LEU A 28 -19.32 4.82 -21.32
CA LEU A 28 -19.60 6.04 -22.08
C LEU A 28 -19.25 5.87 -23.56
N HIS A 29 -18.04 5.36 -23.85
CA HIS A 29 -17.61 5.09 -25.22
C HIS A 29 -18.57 4.12 -25.94
N ALA A 30 -18.99 3.06 -25.27
CA ALA A 30 -19.98 2.12 -25.81
C ALA A 30 -21.33 2.78 -26.09
N ALA A 31 -21.78 3.69 -25.20
CA ALA A 31 -23.02 4.45 -25.38
C ALA A 31 -22.93 5.42 -26.57
N LEU A 32 -21.80 6.09 -26.75
CA LEU A 32 -21.58 6.96 -27.91
C LEU A 32 -21.53 6.21 -29.23
N ALA A 33 -21.07 4.97 -29.22
CA ALA A 33 -20.98 4.09 -30.41
C ALA A 33 -22.29 3.32 -30.70
N ALA A 34 -23.26 3.32 -29.78
CA ALA A 34 -24.50 2.56 -29.92
C ALA A 34 -25.37 3.08 -31.05
N ASP A 35 -26.13 2.18 -31.71
CA ASP A 35 -27.20 2.57 -32.62
C ASP A 35 -28.41 3.12 -31.85
N GLU A 36 -29.40 3.70 -32.55
CA GLU A 36 -30.58 4.33 -31.94
C GLU A 36 -31.42 3.33 -31.11
N ASP A 37 -31.52 2.08 -31.54
CA ASP A 37 -32.30 1.04 -30.86
C ASP A 37 -31.66 0.63 -29.52
N ALA A 38 -30.31 0.59 -29.45
CA ALA A 38 -29.54 0.21 -28.28
C ALA A 38 -29.22 1.38 -27.38
N LEU A 39 -29.41 2.64 -27.85
CA LEU A 39 -28.91 3.85 -27.15
C LEU A 39 -29.41 3.95 -25.72
N THR A 40 -30.71 3.78 -25.47
CA THR A 40 -31.27 3.90 -24.11
C THR A 40 -30.65 2.91 -23.14
N GLY A 41 -30.44 1.66 -23.56
CA GLY A 41 -29.78 0.64 -22.72
C GLY A 41 -28.30 0.93 -22.47
N ALA A 42 -27.60 1.44 -23.48
CA ALA A 42 -26.19 1.79 -23.37
C ALA A 42 -25.96 3.01 -22.45
N VAL A 43 -26.82 4.04 -22.56
CA VAL A 43 -26.79 5.21 -21.64
C VAL A 43 -27.08 4.77 -20.21
N ALA A 44 -28.10 3.94 -19.99
CA ALA A 44 -28.41 3.41 -18.65
C ALA A 44 -27.25 2.60 -18.06
N ALA A 45 -26.53 1.83 -18.87
CA ALA A 45 -25.34 1.11 -18.44
C ALA A 45 -24.19 2.06 -18.02
N PHE A 46 -23.98 3.14 -18.78
CA PHE A 46 -23.02 4.17 -18.42
C PHE A 46 -23.42 4.86 -17.10
N GLU A 47 -24.68 5.27 -16.95
CA GLU A 47 -25.16 5.89 -15.70
C GLU A 47 -25.01 4.96 -14.49
N ALA A 48 -25.29 3.67 -14.65
CA ALA A 48 -25.09 2.68 -13.59
C ALA A 48 -23.60 2.58 -13.18
N ALA A 49 -22.70 2.62 -14.16
CA ALA A 49 -21.25 2.62 -13.91
C ALA A 49 -20.77 3.92 -13.23
N LEU A 50 -21.33 5.07 -13.64
CA LEU A 50 -21.05 6.37 -13.05
C LEU A 50 -21.58 6.42 -11.60
N PHE A 51 -22.84 6.08 -11.37
CA PHE A 51 -23.49 6.20 -10.06
C PHE A 51 -22.93 5.21 -9.02
N ALA A 52 -22.24 4.17 -9.44
CA ALA A 52 -21.45 3.34 -8.54
C ALA A 52 -20.27 4.10 -7.89
N ARG A 53 -19.88 5.26 -8.46
CA ARG A 53 -18.81 6.13 -7.94
C ARG A 53 -19.32 7.44 -7.37
N GLY A 54 -20.46 7.93 -7.85
CA GLY A 54 -21.05 9.19 -7.45
C GLY A 54 -21.96 9.72 -8.55
N THR A 55 -22.78 10.74 -8.26
CA THR A 55 -23.75 11.32 -9.23
C THR A 55 -23.16 12.42 -10.11
N ASN A 56 -21.98 12.95 -9.74
CA ASN A 56 -21.33 14.04 -10.44
C ASN A 56 -20.33 13.53 -11.49
N TRP A 57 -20.70 13.70 -12.75
CA TRP A 57 -19.86 13.27 -13.89
C TRP A 57 -18.54 14.02 -13.98
N THR A 58 -18.55 15.35 -13.75
CA THR A 58 -17.33 16.18 -13.80
C THR A 58 -16.27 15.65 -12.82
N GLU A 59 -16.69 15.37 -11.59
CA GLU A 59 -15.78 14.86 -10.54
C GLU A 59 -15.29 13.45 -10.87
N ALA A 60 -16.18 12.57 -11.30
CA ALA A 60 -15.83 11.20 -11.64
C ALA A 60 -14.84 11.12 -12.81
N LEU A 61 -15.00 11.98 -13.83
CA LEU A 61 -14.07 12.05 -14.96
C LEU A 61 -12.73 12.68 -14.53
N LEU A 62 -12.77 13.77 -13.75
CA LEU A 62 -11.56 14.40 -13.23
C LEU A 62 -10.73 13.43 -12.39
N ASP A 63 -11.36 12.70 -11.48
CA ASP A 63 -10.68 11.68 -10.68
C ASP A 63 -10.03 10.62 -11.57
N ALA A 64 -10.72 10.15 -12.61
CA ALA A 64 -10.17 9.21 -13.57
C ALA A 64 -8.94 9.77 -14.29
N VAL A 65 -8.98 11.03 -14.74
CA VAL A 65 -7.86 11.75 -15.38
C VAL A 65 -6.66 11.88 -14.43
N LEU A 66 -6.91 12.23 -13.17
CA LEU A 66 -5.85 12.42 -12.16
C LEU A 66 -5.21 11.11 -11.69
N GLU A 67 -5.91 10.00 -11.82
CA GLU A 67 -5.44 8.67 -11.43
C GLU A 67 -4.80 7.88 -12.58
N GLU A 68 -5.04 8.30 -13.82
CA GLU A 68 -4.54 7.61 -15.01
C GLU A 68 -3.00 7.59 -15.03
N GLU A 69 -2.45 6.41 -15.31
CA GLU A 69 -1.02 6.25 -15.63
C GLU A 69 -0.77 6.61 -17.09
N ASN A 70 -0.86 7.90 -17.39
CA ASN A 70 -0.77 8.37 -18.76
C ASN A 70 0.68 8.45 -19.30
N LEU A 71 0.79 8.65 -20.61
CA LEU A 71 2.07 8.65 -21.31
C LEU A 71 3.01 9.74 -20.82
N CYS A 72 2.49 10.95 -20.49
CA CYS A 72 3.31 12.06 -19.99
C CYS A 72 3.89 11.75 -18.60
N LEU A 73 3.15 11.09 -17.71
CA LEU A 73 3.64 10.70 -16.39
C LEU A 73 4.72 9.62 -16.48
N ARG A 74 4.56 8.65 -17.38
CA ARG A 74 5.58 7.61 -17.61
C ARG A 74 6.89 8.20 -18.14
N VAL A 75 6.83 9.16 -19.04
CA VAL A 75 8.00 9.81 -19.60
C VAL A 75 8.64 10.78 -18.59
N ALA A 76 7.83 11.58 -17.86
CA ALA A 76 8.31 12.53 -16.87
C ALA A 76 9.00 11.88 -15.66
N ALA A 77 8.75 10.60 -15.39
CA ALA A 77 9.46 9.85 -14.34
C ALA A 77 10.98 9.68 -14.63
N GLY A 78 11.45 10.01 -15.85
CA GLY A 78 12.87 9.91 -16.21
C GLY A 78 13.38 10.90 -17.26
N GLN A 79 12.48 11.60 -17.96
CA GLN A 79 12.85 12.53 -19.05
C GLN A 79 11.79 13.62 -19.21
N ASP A 80 12.18 14.77 -19.79
CA ASP A 80 11.22 15.78 -20.24
C ASP A 80 10.31 15.18 -21.33
N ALA A 81 8.98 15.29 -21.16
CA ALA A 81 7.99 14.76 -22.09
C ALA A 81 8.14 15.35 -23.52
N GLY A 82 8.75 16.53 -23.61
CA GLY A 82 8.95 17.27 -24.86
C GLY A 82 7.68 17.98 -25.35
N PRO A 83 7.83 18.96 -26.25
CA PRO A 83 6.75 19.88 -26.60
C PRO A 83 5.57 19.22 -27.31
N VAL A 84 5.79 18.11 -28.01
CA VAL A 84 4.72 17.40 -28.73
C VAL A 84 3.76 16.72 -27.75
N LEU A 85 4.29 16.03 -26.73
CA LEU A 85 3.46 15.37 -25.71
C LEU A 85 2.77 16.40 -24.82
N GLU A 86 3.43 17.50 -24.46
CA GLU A 86 2.79 18.58 -23.68
C GLU A 86 1.65 19.25 -24.48
N THR A 87 1.80 19.42 -25.80
CA THR A 87 0.72 19.94 -26.65
C THR A 87 -0.46 18.94 -26.72
N ALA A 88 -0.18 17.67 -26.87
CA ALA A 88 -1.22 16.62 -26.86
C ALA A 88 -1.92 16.56 -25.51
N LEU A 89 -1.18 16.58 -24.40
CA LEU A 89 -1.72 16.61 -23.05
C LEU A 89 -2.71 17.75 -22.86
N ASN A 90 -2.32 18.97 -23.21
CA ASN A 90 -3.17 20.14 -23.04
C ASN A 90 -4.43 20.06 -23.91
N SER A 91 -4.31 19.64 -25.18
CA SER A 91 -5.47 19.46 -26.07
C SER A 91 -6.44 18.39 -25.56
N GLU A 92 -5.93 17.27 -25.03
CA GLU A 92 -6.78 16.21 -24.47
C GLU A 92 -7.42 16.62 -23.15
N LEU A 93 -6.74 17.41 -22.30
CA LEU A 93 -7.31 17.98 -21.08
C LEU A 93 -8.46 18.97 -21.40
N ASP A 94 -8.30 19.85 -22.43
CA ASP A 94 -9.37 20.75 -22.90
C ASP A 94 -10.60 19.96 -23.33
N PHE A 95 -10.41 18.89 -24.09
CA PHE A 95 -11.48 18.02 -24.52
C PHE A 95 -12.16 17.30 -23.34
N LEU A 96 -11.38 16.66 -22.46
CA LEU A 96 -11.89 15.94 -21.28
C LEU A 96 -12.63 16.88 -20.31
N GLN A 97 -12.15 18.10 -20.14
CA GLN A 97 -12.85 19.12 -19.36
C GLN A 97 -14.19 19.50 -19.98
N THR A 98 -14.23 19.69 -21.32
CA THR A 98 -15.46 19.98 -22.05
C THR A 98 -16.46 18.83 -21.91
N LEU A 99 -15.99 17.58 -22.06
CA LEU A 99 -16.80 16.38 -21.89
C LEU A 99 -17.30 16.25 -20.42
N GLY A 100 -16.45 16.51 -19.43
CA GLY A 100 -16.82 16.45 -18.02
C GLY A 100 -17.84 17.48 -17.58
N ARG A 101 -17.91 18.62 -18.24
CA ARG A 101 -18.91 19.67 -17.97
C ARG A 101 -20.23 19.47 -18.71
N ALA A 102 -20.26 18.57 -19.72
CA ALA A 102 -21.44 18.35 -20.55
C ALA A 102 -22.54 17.59 -19.83
N PRO A 103 -23.78 18.13 -19.74
CA PRO A 103 -24.91 17.41 -19.18
C PRO A 103 -25.40 16.31 -20.16
N LEU A 104 -26.25 15.39 -19.65
CA LEU A 104 -26.78 14.27 -20.43
C LEU A 104 -27.39 14.72 -21.77
N ASP A 105 -28.20 15.77 -21.74
CA ASP A 105 -28.93 16.25 -22.93
C ASP A 105 -28.01 16.85 -23.99
N GLU A 106 -26.80 17.26 -23.62
CA GLU A 106 -25.80 17.73 -24.58
C GLU A 106 -25.05 16.54 -25.23
N VAL A 107 -24.73 15.53 -24.43
CA VAL A 107 -24.01 14.33 -24.93
C VAL A 107 -24.94 13.38 -25.69
N PHE A 108 -26.15 13.21 -25.18
CA PHE A 108 -27.19 12.30 -25.71
C PHE A 108 -28.52 13.03 -25.88
N PRO A 109 -28.69 13.88 -26.90
CA PRO A 109 -29.91 14.67 -27.10
C PRO A 109 -31.20 13.85 -27.29
N THR A 110 -31.05 12.60 -27.78
CA THR A 110 -32.14 11.66 -28.03
C THR A 110 -32.35 10.64 -26.92
N ALA A 111 -31.66 10.81 -25.78
CA ALA A 111 -31.80 9.91 -24.64
C ALA A 111 -33.23 9.92 -24.07
N ALA A 112 -33.70 8.76 -23.61
CA ALA A 112 -35.05 8.64 -23.06
C ALA A 112 -35.25 9.56 -21.84
N VAL A 113 -36.40 10.25 -21.80
CA VAL A 113 -36.75 11.28 -20.78
C VAL A 113 -36.77 10.69 -19.36
N PHE A 114 -37.03 9.39 -19.22
CA PHE A 114 -37.11 8.73 -17.91
C PHE A 114 -35.74 8.34 -17.34
N LEU A 115 -34.63 8.45 -18.11
CA LEU A 115 -33.30 8.22 -17.58
C LEU A 115 -32.93 9.32 -16.56
N PRO A 116 -32.22 8.98 -15.47
CA PRO A 116 -31.73 9.98 -14.53
C PRO A 116 -30.80 10.98 -15.22
N ARG A 117 -30.56 12.10 -14.58
CA ARG A 117 -29.63 13.13 -15.06
C ARG A 117 -28.45 13.18 -14.09
N TRP A 118 -27.23 12.99 -14.63
CA TRP A 118 -26.04 13.22 -13.81
C TRP A 118 -25.82 14.70 -13.53
N GLU A 119 -25.15 14.97 -12.43
CA GLU A 119 -24.73 16.31 -12.04
C GLU A 119 -23.42 16.68 -12.74
N THR A 120 -23.21 17.98 -12.96
CA THR A 120 -21.98 18.54 -13.50
C THR A 120 -21.52 19.72 -12.68
N THR A 121 -20.19 19.97 -12.68
CA THR A 121 -19.56 21.15 -12.05
C THR A 121 -18.97 22.03 -13.16
N PRO A 122 -19.71 23.11 -13.57
CA PRO A 122 -19.32 23.92 -14.73
C PRO A 122 -17.97 24.63 -14.61
N ASP A 123 -17.57 24.98 -13.38
CA ASP A 123 -16.35 25.76 -13.11
C ASP A 123 -15.13 24.89 -12.80
N ALA A 124 -15.22 23.55 -12.93
CA ALA A 124 -14.09 22.67 -12.68
C ALA A 124 -12.95 22.94 -13.67
N ASP A 125 -11.75 23.16 -13.15
CA ASP A 125 -10.54 23.41 -13.93
C ASP A 125 -9.64 22.17 -13.92
N TYR A 126 -9.68 21.39 -15.02
CA TYR A 126 -8.89 20.16 -15.17
C TYR A 126 -7.41 20.44 -15.32
N HIS A 127 -7.02 21.55 -15.96
CA HIS A 127 -5.61 21.92 -16.09
C HIS A 127 -5.01 22.26 -14.73
N ALA A 128 -5.65 23.13 -13.96
CA ALA A 128 -5.17 23.47 -12.62
C ALA A 128 -5.11 22.24 -11.70
N ALA A 129 -6.14 21.38 -11.74
CA ALA A 129 -6.17 20.15 -10.96
C ALA A 129 -5.07 19.15 -11.37
N TYR A 130 -4.83 19.00 -12.70
CA TYR A 130 -3.79 18.10 -13.21
C TYR A 130 -2.38 18.59 -12.87
N GLU A 131 -2.10 19.89 -13.01
CA GLU A 131 -0.81 20.47 -12.62
C GLU A 131 -0.55 20.35 -11.11
N ALA A 132 -1.57 20.60 -10.28
CA ALA A 132 -1.47 20.37 -8.84
C ALA A 132 -1.19 18.90 -8.52
N ARG A 133 -1.83 17.96 -9.25
CA ARG A 133 -1.58 16.52 -9.11
C ARG A 133 -0.18 16.15 -9.56
N ARG A 134 0.30 16.68 -10.69
CA ARG A 134 1.64 16.48 -11.24
C ARG A 134 2.71 16.95 -10.24
N ALA A 135 2.52 18.11 -9.65
CA ALA A 135 3.42 18.64 -8.60
C ALA A 135 3.43 17.75 -7.33
N ALA A 136 2.32 17.09 -7.01
CA ALA A 136 2.18 16.21 -5.85
C ALA A 136 2.41 14.72 -6.15
N MET A 137 2.98 14.34 -7.30
CA MET A 137 3.15 12.92 -7.70
C MET A 137 3.96 12.10 -6.69
N GLY A 138 4.96 12.71 -6.03
CA GLY A 138 5.76 12.04 -4.99
C GLY A 138 4.97 11.65 -3.74
N GLN A 139 3.76 12.20 -3.56
CA GLN A 139 2.86 11.91 -2.44
C GLN A 139 1.62 11.13 -2.90
N LYS A 140 1.00 11.56 -3.97
CA LYS A 140 -0.28 11.00 -4.46
C LYS A 140 -0.10 9.78 -5.36
N GLY A 141 1.01 9.70 -6.10
CA GLY A 141 1.22 8.66 -7.09
C GLY A 141 0.28 8.76 -8.30
N TYR A 142 0.32 7.74 -9.14
CA TYR A 142 -0.54 7.57 -10.30
C TYR A 142 -0.90 6.09 -10.49
N GLY A 143 -1.85 5.79 -11.38
CA GLY A 143 -2.31 4.44 -11.63
C GLY A 143 -2.85 3.76 -10.36
N MET A 144 -2.51 2.50 -10.16
CA MET A 144 -2.93 1.75 -8.98
C MET A 144 -2.40 2.34 -7.66
N PHE A 145 -1.26 3.03 -7.70
CA PHE A 145 -0.66 3.64 -6.52
C PHE A 145 -1.39 4.89 -6.03
N ALA A 146 -2.20 5.53 -6.89
CA ALA A 146 -3.05 6.65 -6.48
C ALA A 146 -4.23 6.19 -5.61
N ARG A 147 -4.75 4.98 -5.85
CA ARG A 147 -5.95 4.42 -5.20
C ARG A 147 -5.62 3.57 -3.99
N HIS A 148 -4.47 2.91 -4.01
CA HIS A 148 -4.09 1.92 -3.01
C HIS A 148 -2.70 2.22 -2.44
N HIS A 149 -2.51 1.87 -1.17
CA HIS A 149 -1.21 2.05 -0.49
C HIS A 149 -0.59 0.74 -0.01
N VAL A 150 -1.34 -0.38 -0.08
CA VAL A 150 -0.85 -1.72 0.26
C VAL A 150 -1.06 -2.65 -0.92
N PHE A 151 -0.02 -3.39 -1.27
CA PHE A 151 0.02 -4.31 -2.39
C PHE A 151 0.59 -5.66 -1.95
N ALA A 152 0.23 -6.70 -2.66
CA ALA A 152 0.87 -8.01 -2.62
C ALA A 152 1.56 -8.28 -3.96
N LEU A 153 2.64 -9.06 -3.92
CA LEU A 153 3.26 -9.57 -5.14
C LEU A 153 2.61 -10.93 -5.48
N GLU A 154 1.99 -11.05 -6.64
CA GLU A 154 1.36 -12.28 -7.14
C GLU A 154 1.83 -12.54 -8.57
N ASP A 155 2.44 -13.70 -8.81
CA ASP A 155 2.95 -14.14 -10.12
C ASP A 155 3.82 -13.09 -10.84
N GLY A 156 4.62 -12.34 -10.09
CA GLY A 156 5.49 -11.29 -10.62
C GLY A 156 4.82 -9.93 -10.84
N HIS A 157 3.53 -9.81 -10.51
CA HIS A 157 2.76 -8.59 -10.67
C HIS A 157 2.30 -8.03 -9.33
N LEU A 158 2.20 -6.70 -9.23
CA LEU A 158 1.63 -6.04 -8.06
C LEU A 158 0.12 -6.09 -8.11
N VAL A 159 -0.49 -6.60 -7.05
CA VAL A 159 -1.94 -6.66 -6.87
C VAL A 159 -2.34 -5.82 -5.65
N PRO A 160 -3.29 -4.88 -5.79
CA PRO A 160 -3.75 -4.07 -4.66
C PRO A 160 -4.48 -4.92 -3.61
N VAL A 161 -4.14 -4.72 -2.34
CA VAL A 161 -4.89 -5.31 -1.23
C VAL A 161 -6.15 -4.47 -1.00
N ARG A 162 -7.33 -5.05 -1.26
CA ARG A 162 -8.61 -4.33 -1.18
C ARG A 162 -8.97 -3.87 0.24
N TYR A 163 -8.63 -4.67 1.23
CA TYR A 163 -8.95 -4.43 2.65
C TYR A 163 -7.67 -4.59 3.47
N PRO A 164 -6.74 -3.62 3.43
CA PRO A 164 -5.55 -3.68 4.25
C PRO A 164 -5.91 -3.59 5.74
N ASP A 165 -5.08 -4.16 6.60
CA ASP A 165 -5.21 -4.04 8.04
C ASP A 165 -5.23 -2.56 8.44
N PRO A 166 -6.32 -2.03 9.04
CA PRO A 166 -6.48 -0.60 9.32
C PRO A 166 -5.69 -0.11 10.53
N GLN A 167 -4.83 -0.95 11.10
CA GLN A 167 -4.06 -0.67 12.32
C GLN A 167 -3.33 0.67 12.24
N ARG A 168 -3.49 1.49 13.28
CA ARG A 168 -2.80 2.78 13.43
C ARG A 168 -1.70 2.73 14.49
N LEU A 169 -0.71 3.61 14.38
CA LEU A 169 0.37 3.71 15.37
C LEU A 169 -0.16 4.04 16.76
N SER A 170 -1.18 4.89 16.86
CA SER A 170 -1.84 5.27 18.12
C SER A 170 -2.57 4.12 18.83
N GLU A 171 -2.86 3.03 18.12
CA GLU A 171 -3.56 1.85 18.65
C GLU A 171 -2.60 0.76 19.16
N LEU A 172 -1.30 0.98 19.01
CA LEU A 172 -0.26 0.04 19.41
C LEU A 172 0.38 0.45 20.76
N PRO A 173 -0.14 0.00 21.91
CA PRO A 173 0.45 0.35 23.19
C PRO A 173 1.78 -0.39 23.42
N GLY A 174 2.69 0.27 24.13
CA GLY A 174 4.03 -0.22 24.44
C GLY A 174 4.97 -0.21 23.23
N TYR A 175 6.26 -0.36 23.44
CA TYR A 175 7.31 -0.36 22.42
C TYR A 175 7.45 0.95 21.64
N GLU A 176 7.12 2.09 22.24
CA GLU A 176 7.20 3.41 21.61
C GLU A 176 8.63 3.72 21.16
N GLN A 177 9.63 3.43 21.99
CA GLN A 177 11.05 3.67 21.70
C GLN A 177 11.54 2.79 20.54
N GLU A 178 11.11 1.54 20.50
CA GLU A 178 11.42 0.59 19.43
C GLU A 178 10.80 1.08 18.13
N ARG A 179 9.53 1.47 18.14
CA ARG A 179 8.81 2.00 16.97
C ARG A 179 9.39 3.31 16.45
N GLU A 180 9.79 4.23 17.35
CA GLU A 180 10.35 5.52 16.94
C GLU A 180 11.58 5.35 16.05
N LYS A 181 12.41 4.35 16.28
CA LYS A 181 13.57 4.04 15.43
C LYS A 181 13.14 3.67 14.00
N VAL A 182 12.09 2.86 13.87
CA VAL A 182 11.55 2.44 12.56
C VAL A 182 10.88 3.63 11.87
N ILE A 183 10.11 4.44 12.62
CA ILE A 183 9.46 5.65 12.13
C ILE A 183 10.50 6.66 11.62
N ALA A 184 11.55 6.92 12.39
CA ALA A 184 12.62 7.83 12.00
C ALA A 184 13.31 7.39 10.70
N ASN A 185 13.57 6.08 10.54
CA ASN A 185 14.14 5.52 9.32
C ASN A 185 13.17 5.64 8.13
N THR A 186 11.85 5.45 8.37
CA THR A 186 10.83 5.62 7.33
C THR A 186 10.69 7.09 6.89
N ARG A 187 10.74 8.03 7.83
CA ARG A 187 10.77 9.47 7.51
C ARG A 187 12.00 9.84 6.69
N ALA A 188 13.18 9.28 7.02
CA ALA A 188 14.38 9.49 6.21
C ALA A 188 14.18 9.01 4.75
N LEU A 189 13.52 7.85 4.54
CA LEU A 189 13.16 7.36 3.20
C LEU A 189 12.23 8.34 2.47
N LEU A 190 11.18 8.81 3.14
CA LEU A 190 10.21 9.74 2.57
C LEU A 190 10.86 11.07 2.16
N GLU A 191 11.77 11.58 2.96
CA GLU A 191 12.52 12.81 2.72
C GLU A 191 13.67 12.65 1.71
N GLY A 192 13.85 11.46 1.12
CA GLY A 192 14.95 11.17 0.20
C GLY A 192 16.33 11.15 0.86
N ARG A 193 16.39 11.11 2.19
CA ARG A 193 17.62 10.93 2.96
C ARG A 193 18.02 9.44 2.99
N PRO A 194 19.29 9.11 3.26
CA PRO A 194 19.71 7.72 3.39
C PRO A 194 18.88 6.98 4.44
N ALA A 195 18.20 5.93 4.01
CA ALA A 195 17.43 5.03 4.85
C ALA A 195 17.99 3.61 4.77
N ASN A 196 17.86 2.87 5.86
CA ASN A 196 18.37 1.51 5.96
C ASN A 196 17.25 0.48 5.68
N ASN A 197 17.66 -0.73 5.28
CA ASN A 197 16.82 -1.90 5.44
C ASN A 197 16.63 -2.20 6.94
N VAL A 198 15.46 -2.66 7.34
CA VAL A 198 15.08 -2.81 8.76
C VAL A 198 14.75 -4.27 9.08
N LEU A 199 15.34 -4.79 10.13
CA LEU A 199 14.96 -6.07 10.72
C LEU A 199 14.32 -5.84 12.09
N LEU A 200 13.02 -6.18 12.21
CA LEU A 200 12.31 -6.25 13.49
C LEU A 200 12.35 -7.70 13.97
N TYR A 201 13.07 -7.98 15.03
CA TYR A 201 13.13 -9.33 15.56
C TYR A 201 12.72 -9.40 17.03
N GLY A 202 12.39 -10.59 17.53
CA GLY A 202 12.04 -10.81 18.92
C GLY A 202 10.81 -11.70 19.08
N ASP A 203 10.24 -11.70 20.28
CA ASP A 203 9.20 -12.65 20.66
C ASP A 203 7.92 -12.52 19.83
N ALA A 204 7.20 -13.64 19.68
CA ALA A 204 5.93 -13.66 18.97
C ALA A 204 4.87 -12.81 19.67
N GLY A 205 4.01 -12.15 18.90
CA GLY A 205 2.90 -11.35 19.45
C GLY A 205 3.29 -10.00 20.05
N THR A 206 4.52 -9.53 19.84
CA THR A 206 5.00 -8.23 20.36
C THR A 206 4.68 -7.03 19.46
N GLY A 207 4.02 -7.23 18.33
CA GLY A 207 3.56 -6.15 17.45
C GLY A 207 4.53 -5.76 16.33
N LYS A 208 5.53 -6.61 15.98
CA LYS A 208 6.49 -6.34 14.88
C LYS A 208 5.79 -6.05 13.55
N SER A 209 5.00 -6.99 13.06
CA SER A 209 4.28 -6.86 11.79
C SER A 209 3.24 -5.74 11.83
N SER A 210 2.52 -5.61 12.96
CA SER A 210 1.57 -4.51 13.18
C SER A 210 2.25 -3.14 13.11
N THR A 211 3.50 -3.01 13.59
CA THR A 211 4.27 -1.77 13.50
C THR A 211 4.52 -1.38 12.03
N VAL A 212 4.92 -2.32 11.18
CA VAL A 212 5.18 -2.03 9.75
C VAL A 212 3.89 -1.65 9.04
N LYS A 213 2.80 -2.38 9.28
CA LYS A 213 1.47 -2.09 8.70
C LYS A 213 0.94 -0.73 9.15
N ALA A 214 1.05 -0.42 10.44
CA ALA A 214 0.64 0.88 10.99
C ALA A 214 1.45 2.05 10.41
N ILE A 215 2.76 1.87 10.22
CA ILE A 215 3.63 2.85 9.53
C ILE A 215 3.16 3.08 8.10
N ALA A 216 2.82 2.02 7.36
CA ALA A 216 2.32 2.13 5.99
C ALA A 216 1.01 2.94 5.94
N ASN A 217 0.08 2.69 6.87
CA ASN A 217 -1.19 3.43 6.94
C ASN A 217 -0.98 4.90 7.33
N GLU A 218 -0.07 5.17 8.28
CA GLU A 218 0.20 6.52 8.77
C GLU A 218 0.85 7.41 7.70
N PHE A 219 1.82 6.87 6.96
CA PHE A 219 2.60 7.62 5.97
C PHE A 219 2.13 7.44 4.51
N ALA A 220 1.00 6.76 4.28
CA ALA A 220 0.39 6.67 2.95
C ALA A 220 0.10 8.05 2.33
N PRO A 221 -0.42 9.05 3.08
CA PRO A 221 -0.63 10.41 2.56
C PRO A 221 0.67 11.11 2.14
N ASP A 222 1.80 10.74 2.76
CA ASP A 222 3.13 11.31 2.48
C ASP A 222 3.86 10.59 1.32
N GLY A 223 3.19 9.64 0.67
CA GLY A 223 3.72 8.95 -0.50
C GLY A 223 4.34 7.58 -0.22
N LEU A 224 4.14 7.02 0.97
CA LEU A 224 4.58 5.66 1.27
C LEU A 224 3.63 4.62 0.68
N ARG A 225 4.21 3.55 0.12
CA ARG A 225 3.49 2.36 -0.32
C ARG A 225 4.13 1.11 0.28
N LEU A 226 3.30 0.15 0.71
CA LEU A 226 3.74 -1.13 1.26
C LEU A 226 3.51 -2.23 0.23
N ILE A 227 4.52 -3.03 -0.02
CA ILE A 227 4.43 -4.21 -0.88
C ILE A 227 4.80 -5.43 -0.05
N GLU A 228 3.82 -6.28 0.21
CA GLU A 228 4.06 -7.55 0.90
C GLU A 228 4.65 -8.58 -0.07
N VAL A 229 5.81 -9.13 0.30
CA VAL A 229 6.53 -10.14 -0.49
C VAL A 229 6.68 -11.40 0.35
N LYS A 230 6.19 -12.52 -0.17
CA LYS A 230 6.36 -13.83 0.47
C LYS A 230 7.79 -14.32 0.31
N LYS A 231 8.25 -15.13 1.25
CA LYS A 231 9.60 -15.69 1.25
C LYS A 231 9.97 -16.40 -0.07
N ASN A 232 9.05 -17.16 -0.64
CA ASN A 232 9.25 -17.87 -1.91
C ASN A 232 9.26 -16.97 -3.15
N GLN A 233 9.05 -15.67 -2.98
CA GLN A 233 9.03 -14.67 -4.05
C GLN A 233 10.26 -13.76 -4.03
N LEU A 234 11.22 -13.97 -3.14
CA LEU A 234 12.41 -13.12 -2.98
C LEU A 234 13.20 -12.96 -4.29
N TYR A 235 13.23 -14.00 -5.13
CA TYR A 235 13.90 -13.96 -6.44
C TYR A 235 13.30 -12.95 -7.43
N GLN A 236 12.06 -12.48 -7.19
CA GLN A 236 11.38 -11.48 -8.03
C GLN A 236 11.71 -10.04 -7.63
N ILE A 237 12.24 -9.83 -6.42
CA ILE A 237 12.51 -8.48 -5.87
C ILE A 237 13.46 -7.65 -6.75
N PRO A 238 14.54 -8.15 -7.33
CA PRO A 238 15.41 -7.33 -8.16
C PRO A 238 14.68 -6.69 -9.34
N ALA A 239 13.88 -7.45 -10.10
CA ALA A 239 13.09 -6.92 -11.21
C ALA A 239 12.04 -5.91 -10.73
N LEU A 240 11.38 -6.19 -9.60
CA LEU A 240 10.44 -5.27 -8.98
C LEU A 240 11.12 -3.95 -8.56
N MET A 241 12.32 -4.01 -7.98
CA MET A 241 13.06 -2.80 -7.59
C MET A 241 13.43 -1.93 -8.79
N ASP A 242 13.81 -2.54 -9.93
CA ASP A 242 14.10 -1.82 -11.17
C ASP A 242 12.86 -1.11 -11.73
N GLU A 243 11.68 -1.73 -11.61
CA GLU A 243 10.41 -1.12 -11.97
C GLU A 243 10.06 0.05 -11.03
N LEU A 244 10.15 -0.18 -9.72
CA LEU A 244 9.83 0.82 -8.71
C LEU A 244 10.81 2.01 -8.70
N ALA A 245 12.05 1.81 -9.10
CA ALA A 245 13.07 2.86 -9.12
C ALA A 245 12.67 4.08 -9.97
N LYS A 246 11.82 3.88 -10.97
CA LYS A 246 11.30 4.92 -11.85
C LYS A 246 10.09 5.67 -11.27
N ASN A 247 9.51 5.17 -10.18
CA ASN A 247 8.32 5.75 -9.56
C ASN A 247 8.73 6.81 -8.52
N PRO A 248 8.08 7.99 -8.49
CA PRO A 248 8.42 9.06 -7.54
C PRO A 248 8.03 8.75 -6.08
N LEU A 249 7.16 7.76 -5.85
CA LEU A 249 6.73 7.32 -4.52
C LEU A 249 7.86 6.59 -3.77
N LYS A 250 7.64 6.36 -2.48
CA LYS A 250 8.53 5.58 -1.62
C LYS A 250 7.89 4.24 -1.26
N PHE A 251 8.71 3.19 -1.24
CA PHE A 251 8.23 1.82 -1.09
C PHE A 251 8.92 1.10 0.06
N ILE A 252 8.13 0.37 0.84
CA ILE A 252 8.62 -0.65 1.77
C ILE A 252 8.29 -2.01 1.17
N LEU A 253 9.30 -2.81 0.86
CA LEU A 253 9.16 -4.23 0.57
C LEU A 253 9.11 -4.97 1.91
N PHE A 254 7.96 -5.50 2.26
CA PHE A 254 7.71 -6.11 3.55
C PHE A 254 7.74 -7.63 3.48
N ILE A 255 8.65 -8.25 4.25
CA ILE A 255 8.81 -9.70 4.35
C ILE A 255 8.45 -10.10 5.77
N ASP A 256 7.25 -10.66 5.96
CA ASP A 256 6.77 -11.06 7.28
C ASP A 256 7.25 -12.47 7.66
N ASP A 257 7.55 -12.67 8.94
CA ASP A 257 8.00 -13.93 9.56
C ASP A 257 9.17 -14.61 8.83
N LEU A 258 10.21 -13.83 8.56
CA LEU A 258 11.39 -14.28 7.86
C LEU A 258 12.17 -15.32 8.69
N SER A 259 12.28 -16.53 8.17
CA SER A 259 13.07 -17.61 8.73
C SER A 259 13.58 -18.54 7.63
N PHE A 260 14.82 -19.01 7.72
CA PHE A 260 15.43 -19.90 6.74
C PHE A 260 15.73 -21.27 7.37
N ALA A 261 15.74 -22.31 6.55
CA ALA A 261 16.41 -23.57 6.85
C ALA A 261 17.88 -23.47 6.42
N SER A 262 18.74 -24.35 6.91
CA SER A 262 20.20 -24.34 6.63
C SER A 262 20.58 -24.37 5.13
N ASN A 263 19.68 -24.86 4.26
CA ASN A 263 19.91 -24.99 2.81
C ASN A 263 18.79 -24.33 2.01
N ASP A 264 18.43 -23.10 2.35
CA ASP A 264 17.32 -22.40 1.70
C ASP A 264 17.86 -21.45 0.61
N ASP A 265 17.57 -21.75 -0.66
CA ASP A 265 17.99 -20.93 -1.82
C ASP A 265 17.54 -19.46 -1.71
N ASN A 266 16.46 -19.20 -0.98
CA ASN A 266 15.96 -17.84 -0.74
C ASN A 266 16.92 -16.99 0.11
N PHE A 267 17.84 -17.63 0.85
CA PHE A 267 18.87 -16.94 1.63
C PHE A 267 19.84 -16.17 0.73
N ALA A 268 20.33 -16.78 -0.34
CA ALA A 268 21.22 -16.14 -1.31
C ALA A 268 20.51 -14.98 -2.02
N ALA A 269 19.23 -15.14 -2.36
CA ALA A 269 18.43 -14.09 -2.98
C ALA A 269 18.29 -12.88 -2.04
N LEU A 270 17.95 -13.10 -0.77
CA LEU A 270 17.85 -12.00 0.20
C LEU A 270 19.19 -11.29 0.43
N LYS A 271 20.29 -12.04 0.50
CA LYS A 271 21.63 -11.47 0.62
C LYS A 271 21.95 -10.52 -0.52
N ALA A 272 21.70 -10.92 -1.77
CA ALA A 272 21.89 -10.09 -2.95
C ALA A 272 21.02 -8.82 -2.93
N ILE A 273 19.77 -8.91 -2.49
CA ILE A 273 18.85 -7.78 -2.35
C ILE A 273 19.39 -6.77 -1.34
N LEU A 274 19.82 -7.23 -0.16
CA LEU A 274 20.30 -6.35 0.91
C LEU A 274 21.65 -5.69 0.59
N GLU A 275 22.48 -6.34 -0.22
CA GLU A 275 23.77 -5.79 -0.70
C GLU A 275 23.59 -4.76 -1.81
N GLY A 276 22.44 -4.73 -2.47
CA GLY A 276 22.11 -3.73 -3.50
C GLY A 276 22.55 -4.10 -4.91
N GLY A 277 22.99 -5.35 -5.16
CA GLY A 277 23.36 -5.83 -6.50
C GLY A 277 24.34 -4.91 -7.26
N VAL A 278 24.50 -5.14 -8.55
CA VAL A 278 25.35 -4.31 -9.44
C VAL A 278 24.75 -2.91 -9.70
N GLY A 279 23.43 -2.74 -9.55
CA GLY A 279 22.70 -1.48 -9.80
C GLY A 279 22.71 -0.47 -8.65
N GLY A 280 23.31 -0.81 -7.50
CA GLY A 280 23.27 0.05 -6.31
C GLY A 280 21.95 -0.05 -5.53
N ARG A 281 21.87 0.64 -4.39
CA ARG A 281 20.63 0.74 -3.59
C ARG A 281 19.65 1.68 -4.26
N SER A 282 18.41 1.25 -4.45
CA SER A 282 17.34 2.15 -4.86
C SER A 282 17.12 3.21 -3.77
N HIS A 283 17.03 4.48 -4.18
CA HIS A 283 16.83 5.61 -3.28
C HIS A 283 15.39 5.77 -2.78
N ASN A 284 14.47 5.02 -3.35
CA ASN A 284 13.03 5.08 -3.02
C ASN A 284 12.46 3.76 -2.50
N VAL A 285 13.28 2.73 -2.31
CA VAL A 285 12.84 1.41 -1.82
C VAL A 285 13.68 1.00 -0.60
N ALA A 286 13.02 0.53 0.46
CA ALA A 286 13.65 -0.10 1.61
C ALA A 286 13.00 -1.46 1.91
N VAL A 287 13.81 -2.43 2.36
CA VAL A 287 13.32 -3.76 2.74
C VAL A 287 13.13 -3.81 4.25
N TYR A 288 11.90 -4.11 4.69
CA TYR A 288 11.55 -4.32 6.07
C TYR A 288 11.19 -5.78 6.28
N ALA A 289 11.84 -6.42 7.24
CA ALA A 289 11.56 -7.82 7.56
C ALA A 289 11.22 -7.98 9.04
N THR A 290 10.35 -8.92 9.34
CA THR A 290 10.13 -9.37 10.72
C THR A 290 10.65 -10.77 10.92
N SER A 291 11.10 -11.09 12.14
CA SER A 291 11.50 -12.44 12.52
C SER A 291 11.18 -12.71 13.99
N ASN A 292 10.77 -13.92 14.29
CA ASN A 292 10.59 -14.37 15.67
C ASN A 292 11.90 -14.88 16.31
N ARG A 293 13.03 -14.75 15.62
CA ARG A 293 14.33 -15.22 16.06
C ARG A 293 15.40 -14.16 15.85
N ARG A 294 16.34 -14.10 16.76
CA ARG A 294 17.53 -13.23 16.65
C ARG A 294 18.42 -13.65 15.49
N HIS A 295 18.52 -14.96 15.30
CA HIS A 295 19.22 -15.59 14.18
C HIS A 295 18.16 -16.14 13.22
N LEU A 296 18.17 -15.72 11.98
CA LEU A 296 17.14 -15.97 10.96
C LEU A 296 16.97 -17.45 10.56
N VAL A 297 17.68 -18.38 11.21
CA VAL A 297 17.65 -19.82 10.88
C VAL A 297 17.22 -20.70 12.03
N LYS A 298 16.52 -21.78 11.67
CA LYS A 298 16.11 -22.86 12.57
C LYS A 298 17.29 -23.77 12.89
N GLU A 299 17.69 -23.82 14.16
CA GLU A 299 18.54 -24.92 14.65
C GLU A 299 17.64 -26.16 14.83
N THR A 300 17.94 -27.26 14.13
CA THR A 300 17.33 -28.54 14.41
C THR A 300 18.21 -29.31 15.43
N MET A 301 17.58 -30.16 16.25
CA MET A 301 18.34 -30.99 17.24
C MET A 301 19.35 -31.92 16.57
N THR A 302 19.15 -32.26 15.29
CA THR A 302 20.05 -33.04 14.45
C THR A 302 21.32 -32.28 14.05
N ASP A 303 21.26 -30.93 13.99
CA ASP A 303 22.46 -30.11 13.68
C ASP A 303 23.47 -30.03 14.82
N ARG A 304 23.11 -30.56 16.01
CA ARG A 304 23.99 -30.61 17.19
C ARG A 304 24.86 -31.87 17.25
N SER A 305 24.64 -32.85 16.38
CA SER A 305 25.26 -34.16 16.49
C SER A 305 26.21 -34.57 15.34
N GLY A 306 26.48 -33.67 14.40
CA GLY A 306 27.37 -33.99 13.29
C GLY A 306 27.95 -32.76 12.61
N ASP A 307 29.26 -32.61 12.61
CA ASP A 307 30.10 -31.63 11.92
C ASP A 307 30.00 -30.19 12.45
N ASP A 308 30.71 -29.90 13.52
CA ASP A 308 30.84 -28.56 14.14
C ASP A 308 31.30 -27.46 13.16
N LEU A 309 32.00 -27.79 12.08
CA LEU A 309 32.50 -26.84 11.08
C LEU A 309 31.36 -26.28 10.22
N HIS A 310 30.45 -27.08 9.70
CA HIS A 310 29.33 -26.64 8.88
C HIS A 310 28.30 -25.84 9.69
N ALA A 311 28.11 -26.17 10.97
CA ALA A 311 27.24 -25.42 11.87
C ALA A 311 27.80 -24.03 12.20
N MET A 312 29.11 -23.88 12.31
CA MET A 312 29.79 -22.61 12.53
C MET A 312 29.74 -21.71 11.29
N ASP A 313 29.97 -22.25 10.10
CA ASP A 313 29.91 -21.50 8.83
C ASP A 313 28.50 -20.96 8.59
N THR A 314 27.46 -21.78 8.79
CA THR A 314 26.06 -21.37 8.70
C THR A 314 25.70 -20.27 9.70
N ARG A 315 26.16 -20.36 10.96
CA ARG A 315 25.96 -19.30 11.96
C ARG A 315 26.66 -18.00 11.57
N GLN A 316 27.84 -18.05 11.01
CA GLN A 316 28.61 -16.88 10.59
C GLN A 316 27.96 -16.19 9.39
N GLU A 317 27.45 -16.95 8.41
CA GLU A 317 26.67 -16.42 7.30
C GLU A 317 25.37 -15.72 7.74
N LEU A 318 24.71 -16.25 8.74
CA LEU A 318 23.45 -15.73 9.28
C LEU A 318 23.63 -14.46 10.13
N MET A 319 24.68 -14.41 10.92
CA MET A 319 25.11 -13.18 11.59
C MET A 319 25.43 -12.10 10.55
N SER A 320 26.09 -12.49 9.47
CA SER A 320 26.40 -11.65 8.31
C SER A 320 25.12 -11.10 7.63
N LEU A 321 24.06 -11.90 7.47
CA LEU A 321 22.79 -11.44 6.89
C LEU A 321 22.09 -10.42 7.82
N SER A 322 22.01 -10.70 9.12
CA SER A 322 21.44 -9.76 10.08
C SER A 322 22.17 -8.43 10.12
N ALA A 323 23.49 -8.46 9.96
CA ALA A 323 24.34 -7.25 9.90
C ALA A 323 24.10 -6.40 8.63
N ARG A 324 23.56 -7.00 7.55
CA ARG A 324 23.22 -6.28 6.32
C ARG A 324 21.93 -5.47 6.38
N PHE A 325 21.06 -5.79 7.35
CA PHE A 325 20.00 -4.86 7.74
C PHE A 325 20.67 -3.71 8.50
N GLY A 326 20.78 -2.56 7.94
CA GLY A 326 21.46 -1.40 8.57
C GLY A 326 20.79 -0.92 9.85
N LEU A 327 19.51 -1.27 10.07
CA LEU A 327 18.76 -1.01 11.30
C LEU A 327 18.13 -2.31 11.81
N THR A 328 18.48 -2.68 13.03
CA THR A 328 17.90 -3.84 13.70
C THR A 328 17.21 -3.39 14.99
N VAL A 329 15.93 -3.74 15.15
CA VAL A 329 15.09 -3.35 16.29
C VAL A 329 14.54 -4.59 16.99
N THR A 330 14.75 -4.66 18.32
CA THR A 330 14.36 -5.83 19.12
C THR A 330 13.05 -5.60 19.84
N PHE A 331 12.12 -6.52 19.67
CA PHE A 331 10.82 -6.56 20.36
C PHE A 331 10.78 -7.73 21.34
N GLN A 332 11.29 -7.52 22.54
CA GLN A 332 11.31 -8.53 23.60
C GLN A 332 9.95 -8.68 24.26
N GLN A 333 9.68 -9.85 24.83
CA GLN A 333 8.51 -10.08 25.66
C GLN A 333 8.42 -8.98 26.76
N PRO A 334 7.23 -8.38 26.98
CA PRO A 334 7.10 -7.30 27.96
C PRO A 334 7.30 -7.83 29.38
N ASP A 335 8.03 -7.07 30.20
CA ASP A 335 8.04 -7.25 31.64
C ASP A 335 6.63 -6.97 32.22
N LYS A 336 6.49 -7.13 33.54
CA LYS A 336 5.20 -6.94 34.21
C LYS A 336 4.69 -5.51 34.03
N ASP A 337 5.56 -4.52 34.23
CA ASP A 337 5.16 -3.12 34.25
C ASP A 337 4.76 -2.63 32.85
N ARG A 338 5.46 -3.06 31.81
CA ARG A 338 5.11 -2.79 30.40
C ARG A 338 3.80 -3.50 30.04
N TYR A 339 3.60 -4.73 30.49
CA TYR A 339 2.38 -5.47 30.22
C TYR A 339 1.15 -4.82 30.88
N ASP A 340 1.29 -4.39 32.14
CA ASP A 340 0.23 -3.72 32.89
C ASP A 340 -0.15 -2.38 32.22
N ARG A 341 0.83 -1.60 31.71
CA ARG A 341 0.59 -0.39 30.90
C ARG A 341 -0.17 -0.72 29.61
N ILE A 342 0.25 -1.76 28.89
CA ILE A 342 -0.44 -2.22 27.67
C ILE A 342 -1.90 -2.57 27.97
N LEU A 343 -2.18 -3.28 29.07
CA LEU A 343 -3.54 -3.62 29.49
C LEU A 343 -4.38 -2.37 29.76
N LEU A 344 -3.83 -1.37 30.45
CA LEU A 344 -4.54 -0.12 30.75
C LEU A 344 -4.89 0.66 29.48
N GLU A 345 -3.96 0.78 28.55
CA GLU A 345 -4.19 1.50 27.31
C GLU A 345 -5.20 0.79 26.42
N LEU A 346 -5.11 -0.52 26.31
CA LEU A 346 -6.11 -1.31 25.57
C LEU A 346 -7.49 -1.24 26.24
N ALA A 347 -7.57 -1.32 27.58
CA ALA A 347 -8.84 -1.18 28.27
C ALA A 347 -9.51 0.18 28.00
N LYS A 348 -8.73 1.28 27.89
CA LYS A 348 -9.23 2.60 27.50
C LYS A 348 -9.72 2.59 26.05
N GLN A 349 -8.96 2.02 25.10
CA GLN A 349 -9.31 1.96 23.69
C GLN A 349 -10.63 1.19 23.46
N TYR A 350 -10.82 0.09 24.20
CA TYR A 350 -12.02 -0.76 24.10
C TYR A 350 -13.15 -0.37 25.08
N ASN A 351 -13.02 0.74 25.82
CA ASN A 351 -13.98 1.24 26.79
C ASN A 351 -14.33 0.21 27.90
N VAL A 352 -13.38 -0.63 28.29
CA VAL A 352 -13.57 -1.63 29.35
C VAL A 352 -13.53 -0.93 30.72
N GLN A 353 -14.66 -0.98 31.44
CA GLN A 353 -14.79 -0.40 32.77
C GLN A 353 -14.45 -1.48 33.83
N MET A 354 -13.18 -1.54 34.23
CA MET A 354 -12.69 -2.45 35.27
C MET A 354 -11.65 -1.73 36.15
N PRO A 355 -11.69 -1.90 37.49
CA PRO A 355 -10.62 -1.38 38.34
C PRO A 355 -9.24 -1.93 37.93
N SER A 356 -8.23 -1.09 37.94
CA SER A 356 -6.87 -1.44 37.46
C SER A 356 -6.32 -2.70 38.13
N ASP A 357 -6.51 -2.83 39.45
CA ASP A 357 -6.02 -3.99 40.21
C ASP A 357 -6.65 -5.30 39.70
N GLN A 358 -7.95 -5.28 39.43
CA GLN A 358 -8.64 -6.45 38.87
C GLN A 358 -8.21 -6.74 37.44
N LEU A 359 -8.01 -5.69 36.63
CA LEU A 359 -7.54 -5.80 35.27
C LEU A 359 -6.16 -6.48 35.20
N PHE A 360 -5.23 -6.07 36.09
CA PHE A 360 -3.88 -6.65 36.15
C PHE A 360 -3.88 -8.10 36.64
N ILE A 361 -4.64 -8.40 37.71
CA ILE A 361 -4.73 -9.76 38.24
C ILE A 361 -5.31 -10.71 37.19
N LYS A 362 -6.43 -10.34 36.57
CA LYS A 362 -7.08 -11.16 35.55
C LYS A 362 -6.25 -11.25 34.27
N GLY A 363 -5.66 -10.15 33.83
CA GLY A 363 -4.78 -10.10 32.66
C GLY A 363 -3.52 -10.97 32.84
N ALA A 364 -2.93 -10.96 34.03
CA ALA A 364 -1.79 -11.83 34.35
C ALA A 364 -2.19 -13.31 34.37
N ALA A 365 -3.35 -13.64 34.95
CA ALA A 365 -3.87 -15.02 34.95
C ALA A 365 -4.19 -15.50 33.52
N PHE A 366 -4.75 -14.64 32.69
CA PHE A 366 -4.98 -14.94 31.27
C PHE A 366 -3.67 -15.17 30.52
N ALA A 367 -2.68 -14.30 30.72
CA ALA A 367 -1.36 -14.44 30.10
C ALA A 367 -0.66 -15.75 30.45
N LEU A 368 -0.76 -16.20 31.71
CA LEU A 368 -0.20 -17.49 32.13
C LEU A 368 -0.83 -18.67 31.36
N ARG A 369 -2.15 -18.65 31.17
CA ARG A 369 -2.88 -19.67 30.38
C ARG A 369 -2.56 -19.61 28.89
N ALA A 370 -2.31 -18.41 28.35
CA ALA A 370 -2.02 -18.16 26.95
C ALA A 370 -0.53 -18.33 26.56
N GLY A 371 0.32 -18.83 27.47
CA GLY A 371 1.73 -19.10 27.19
C GLY A 371 2.67 -17.91 27.38
N GLY A 372 2.24 -16.81 27.99
CA GLY A 372 3.09 -15.69 28.34
C GLY A 372 2.49 -14.31 28.07
N ARG A 373 3.19 -13.28 28.56
CA ARG A 373 2.78 -11.90 28.35
C ARG A 373 3.17 -11.44 26.96
N SER A 374 2.20 -10.90 26.20
CA SER A 374 2.48 -10.19 24.93
C SER A 374 1.34 -9.20 24.65
N PRO A 375 1.57 -8.15 23.82
CA PRO A 375 0.51 -7.26 23.35
C PRO A 375 -0.66 -7.99 22.71
N ARG A 376 -0.39 -9.05 21.93
CA ARG A 376 -1.45 -9.90 21.34
C ARG A 376 -2.33 -10.54 22.41
N VAL A 377 -1.74 -11.11 23.45
CA VAL A 377 -2.46 -11.75 24.55
C VAL A 377 -3.25 -10.71 25.36
N ALA A 378 -2.65 -9.53 25.60
CA ALA A 378 -3.34 -8.42 26.26
C ALA A 378 -4.56 -7.95 25.46
N LYS A 379 -4.41 -7.79 24.13
CA LYS A 379 -5.51 -7.41 23.23
C LYS A 379 -6.63 -8.44 23.25
N GLN A 380 -6.31 -9.71 23.10
CA GLN A 380 -7.31 -10.80 23.18
C GLN A 380 -8.08 -10.80 24.49
N PHE A 381 -7.38 -10.61 25.62
CA PHE A 381 -8.01 -10.51 26.92
C PHE A 381 -8.99 -9.33 27.02
N VAL A 382 -8.56 -8.15 26.59
CA VAL A 382 -9.39 -6.93 26.64
C VAL A 382 -10.58 -7.02 25.67
N GLU A 383 -10.39 -7.58 24.47
CA GLU A 383 -11.48 -7.83 23.50
C GLU A 383 -12.54 -8.79 24.07
N LEU A 384 -12.13 -9.84 24.77
CA LEU A 384 -13.07 -10.74 25.44
C LEU A 384 -13.86 -10.03 26.53
N LEU A 385 -13.21 -9.17 27.32
CA LEU A 385 -13.89 -8.35 28.32
C LEU A 385 -14.89 -7.38 27.70
N ALA A 386 -14.49 -6.70 26.62
CA ALA A 386 -15.37 -5.79 25.89
C ALA A 386 -16.58 -6.49 25.27
N ALA A 387 -16.41 -7.75 24.85
CA ALA A 387 -17.49 -8.61 24.38
C ALA A 387 -18.38 -9.18 25.50
N GLY A 388 -18.10 -8.88 26.78
CA GLY A 388 -18.86 -9.40 27.92
C GLY A 388 -18.57 -10.87 28.27
N VAL A 389 -17.51 -11.44 27.72
CA VAL A 389 -17.10 -12.82 28.03
C VAL A 389 -16.45 -12.88 29.40
N LYS A 390 -16.87 -13.84 30.23
CA LYS A 390 -16.26 -14.11 31.55
C LYS A 390 -14.89 -14.78 31.32
N VAL A 391 -13.80 -14.09 31.71
CA VAL A 391 -12.41 -14.54 31.53
C VAL A 391 -11.76 -14.83 32.88
#